data_27ec1a0661ac00692e43ab3618f5ea2a
#
_entry.id   27ec1a0661ac00692e43ab3618f5ea2a
#
_cell.length_a   1.000
_cell.length_b   1.000
_cell.length_c   1.000
_cell.angle_alpha   90.00
_cell.angle_beta   90.00
_cell.angle_gamma   90.00
#
_symmetry.space_group_name_H-M   'P 1'
#
loop_
_entity.id
_entity.type
_entity.pdbx_description
1 polymer ?
#
loop_
_entity_poly.entity_id
_entity_poly.type
_entity_poly.pdbx_seq_one_letter_code
_entity_poly.pdbx_strand_id
1 'polypeptide(L)'
;MRNPEQVLNILAGHSNEPEYKYERLYRILFNEQMFFAAYQRMYAKPGNMTPGTDGKTEDEMSIDRINKLIESIKDETYSPNPAKRIYIPKKNGKMRPLGIPSFEDKLVQEAVRMVLEAIYEGHFEWTSHGFRPNRSCHTALKSLQNNFNGAKWFIEGDIKGFFDNIDHDVLIEIMKGRIADDRFLRLIRKFLNAGYME
;
A
#
# COMPACT_ATOMS: atom_id res chain seq x y z
N MET A 1 -11.77 -18.93 10.04
CA MET A 1 -11.74 -17.44 9.90
C MET A 1 -12.62 -17.04 8.72
N ARG A 2 -13.07 -15.77 8.66
CA ARG A 2 -13.90 -15.30 7.53
C ARG A 2 -13.06 -15.22 6.25
N ASN A 3 -13.70 -15.45 5.10
CA ASN A 3 -13.07 -15.29 3.79
C ASN A 3 -12.56 -13.82 3.64
N PRO A 4 -11.33 -13.60 3.15
CA PRO A 4 -10.76 -12.26 2.95
C PRO A 4 -11.66 -11.33 2.13
N GLU A 5 -12.23 -11.82 1.05
CA GLU A 5 -13.11 -11.06 0.18
C GLU A 5 -14.36 -10.55 0.94
N GLN A 6 -14.97 -11.40 1.76
CA GLN A 6 -16.11 -10.97 2.59
C GLN A 6 -15.70 -9.90 3.59
N VAL A 7 -14.52 -10.01 4.20
CA VAL A 7 -14.01 -9.00 5.14
C VAL A 7 -13.79 -7.68 4.42
N LEU A 8 -13.13 -7.69 3.28
CA LEU A 8 -12.85 -6.48 2.48
C LEU A 8 -14.14 -5.83 1.97
N ASN A 9 -15.12 -6.64 1.54
CA ASN A 9 -16.43 -6.13 1.09
C ASN A 9 -17.21 -5.46 2.24
N ILE A 10 -17.13 -5.99 3.47
CA ILE A 10 -17.72 -5.32 4.64
C ILE A 10 -17.07 -3.97 4.89
N LEU A 11 -15.72 -3.88 4.82
CA LEU A 11 -15.02 -2.61 4.95
C LEU A 11 -15.44 -1.62 3.85
N ALA A 12 -15.45 -2.08 2.60
CA ALA A 12 -15.84 -1.26 1.45
C ALA A 12 -17.29 -0.77 1.54
N GLY A 13 -18.19 -1.53 2.17
CA GLY A 13 -19.57 -1.13 2.39
C GLY A 13 -19.72 0.18 3.17
N HIS A 14 -18.78 0.48 4.07
CA HIS A 14 -18.75 1.70 4.87
C HIS A 14 -17.84 2.80 4.30
N SER A 15 -17.23 2.58 3.14
CA SER A 15 -16.23 3.52 2.58
C SER A 15 -16.81 4.91 2.28
N ASN A 16 -18.08 4.97 1.89
CA ASN A 16 -18.79 6.22 1.58
C ASN A 16 -19.42 6.91 2.81
N GLU A 17 -19.28 6.34 4.00
CA GLU A 17 -19.80 6.92 5.25
C GLU A 17 -18.70 7.77 5.91
N PRO A 18 -18.70 9.13 5.83
CA PRO A 18 -17.59 9.95 6.30
C PRO A 18 -17.27 9.80 7.78
N GLU A 19 -18.32 9.63 8.61
CA GLU A 19 -18.20 9.55 10.07
C GLU A 19 -17.89 8.13 10.57
N TYR A 20 -17.91 7.13 9.69
CA TYR A 20 -17.64 5.75 10.09
C TYR A 20 -16.17 5.58 10.48
N LYS A 21 -15.94 5.04 11.67
CA LYS A 21 -14.63 4.71 12.21
C LYS A 21 -14.36 3.22 12.13
N TYR A 22 -13.29 2.86 11.46
CA TYR A 22 -12.87 1.47 11.34
C TYR A 22 -12.07 1.02 12.56
N GLU A 23 -12.58 0.01 13.22
CA GLU A 23 -11.97 -0.62 14.38
C GLU A 23 -11.47 -2.03 14.04
N ARG A 24 -10.55 -2.56 14.86
CA ARG A 24 -10.08 -3.94 14.80
C ARG A 24 -9.48 -4.37 13.46
N LEU A 25 -8.93 -3.43 12.69
CA LEU A 25 -8.29 -3.70 11.40
C LEU A 25 -7.04 -4.57 11.57
N TYR A 26 -6.30 -4.37 12.66
CA TYR A 26 -5.08 -5.13 12.94
C TYR A 26 -5.36 -6.64 13.04
N ARG A 27 -6.52 -7.04 13.56
CA ARG A 27 -6.94 -8.45 13.64
C ARG A 27 -7.17 -9.11 12.28
N ILE A 28 -7.40 -8.33 11.22
CA ILE A 28 -7.54 -8.85 9.86
C ILE A 28 -6.22 -9.49 9.41
N LEU A 29 -5.09 -8.93 9.87
CA LEU A 29 -3.75 -9.45 9.58
C LEU A 29 -3.39 -10.74 10.34
N PHE A 30 -4.28 -11.25 11.19
CA PHE A 30 -4.12 -12.56 11.83
C PHE A 30 -4.70 -13.70 10.99
N ASN A 31 -5.32 -13.35 9.87
CA ASN A 31 -5.98 -14.29 8.99
C ASN A 31 -5.00 -14.79 7.91
N GLU A 32 -4.61 -16.07 8.00
CA GLU A 32 -3.74 -16.73 7.04
C GLU A 32 -4.27 -16.58 5.59
N GLN A 33 -5.59 -16.68 5.39
CA GLN A 33 -6.21 -16.51 4.08
C GLN A 33 -6.00 -15.10 3.48
N MET A 34 -5.84 -14.08 4.34
CA MET A 34 -5.51 -12.73 3.88
C MET A 34 -4.12 -12.68 3.26
N PHE A 35 -3.15 -13.38 3.86
CA PHE A 35 -1.80 -13.49 3.32
C PHE A 35 -1.73 -14.34 2.06
N PHE A 36 -2.54 -15.39 1.96
CA PHE A 36 -2.66 -16.14 0.70
C PHE A 36 -3.24 -15.29 -0.43
N ALA A 37 -4.27 -14.50 -0.14
CA ALA A 37 -4.84 -13.57 -1.11
C ALA A 37 -3.82 -12.48 -1.51
N ALA A 38 -3.05 -11.94 -0.56
CA ALA A 38 -1.96 -11.01 -0.83
C ALA A 38 -0.86 -11.65 -1.69
N TYR A 39 -0.44 -12.88 -1.35
CA TYR A 39 0.54 -13.64 -2.13
C TYR A 39 0.08 -13.86 -3.58
N GLN A 40 -1.16 -14.30 -3.79
CA GLN A 40 -1.72 -14.49 -5.13
C GLN A 40 -1.74 -13.20 -5.97
N ARG A 41 -1.97 -12.05 -5.35
CA ARG A 41 -1.93 -10.75 -6.02
C ARG A 41 -0.52 -10.31 -6.40
N MET A 42 0.48 -10.79 -5.67
CA MET A 42 1.89 -10.48 -5.90
C MET A 42 2.58 -11.50 -6.79
N TYR A 43 2.16 -12.75 -6.72
CA TYR A 43 2.74 -13.86 -7.47
C TYR A 43 2.84 -13.52 -8.96
N ALA A 44 3.93 -13.92 -9.56
CA ALA A 44 4.26 -13.69 -10.98
C ALA A 44 4.41 -12.21 -11.40
N LYS A 45 4.43 -11.25 -10.46
CA LYS A 45 4.73 -9.86 -10.83
C LYS A 45 6.24 -9.67 -11.03
N PRO A 46 6.66 -8.93 -12.08
CA PRO A 46 8.07 -8.61 -12.28
C PRO A 46 8.68 -7.94 -11.03
N GLY A 47 9.88 -8.34 -10.66
CA GLY A 47 10.64 -7.78 -9.55
C GLY A 47 10.45 -8.47 -8.19
N ASN A 48 9.57 -9.47 -8.06
CA ASN A 48 9.45 -10.23 -6.80
C ASN A 48 10.67 -11.14 -6.54
N MET A 49 11.34 -11.59 -7.61
CA MET A 49 12.61 -12.31 -7.53
C MET A 49 13.82 -11.43 -7.17
N THR A 50 13.63 -10.12 -7.05
CA THR A 50 14.72 -9.23 -6.61
C THR A 50 14.72 -9.19 -5.09
N PRO A 51 15.80 -9.68 -4.42
CA PRO A 51 15.87 -9.72 -2.97
C PRO A 51 15.99 -8.31 -2.36
N GLY A 52 15.39 -8.14 -1.19
CA GLY A 52 15.60 -6.97 -0.34
C GLY A 52 16.95 -7.01 0.39
N THR A 53 17.04 -6.33 1.52
CA THR A 53 18.23 -6.31 2.39
C THR A 53 18.47 -7.64 3.11
N ASP A 54 17.44 -8.48 3.26
CA ASP A 54 17.53 -9.82 3.85
C ASP A 54 18.04 -10.91 2.90
N GLY A 55 18.24 -10.58 1.61
CA GLY A 55 18.70 -11.50 0.59
C GLY A 55 17.69 -12.57 0.15
N LYS A 56 16.46 -12.56 0.69
CA LYS A 56 15.44 -13.57 0.41
C LYS A 56 14.53 -13.16 -0.76
N THR A 57 14.01 -14.18 -1.46
CA THR A 57 13.08 -14.02 -2.58
C THR A 57 11.76 -14.74 -2.29
N GLU A 58 10.86 -14.77 -3.28
CA GLU A 58 9.60 -15.51 -3.17
C GLU A 58 9.77 -17.04 -3.22
N ASP A 59 10.88 -17.55 -3.77
CA ASP A 59 11.11 -18.99 -3.95
C ASP A 59 11.10 -19.80 -2.64
N GLU A 60 11.45 -19.15 -1.54
CA GLU A 60 11.47 -19.80 -0.22
C GLU A 60 10.14 -19.67 0.53
N MET A 61 9.06 -19.20 -0.12
CA MET A 61 7.81 -18.96 0.56
C MET A 61 7.10 -20.26 0.92
N SER A 62 6.66 -20.37 2.16
CA SER A 62 5.97 -21.55 2.70
C SER A 62 4.87 -21.12 3.67
N ILE A 63 3.94 -22.05 3.94
CA ILE A 63 2.88 -21.85 4.95
C ILE A 63 3.49 -21.55 6.32
N ASP A 64 4.54 -22.30 6.70
CA ASP A 64 5.22 -22.10 7.98
C ASP A 64 5.83 -20.69 8.11
N ARG A 65 6.36 -20.17 6.99
CA ARG A 65 6.93 -18.82 6.96
C ARG A 65 5.83 -17.76 7.10
N ILE A 66 4.68 -17.94 6.44
CA ILE A 66 3.50 -17.08 6.62
C ILE A 66 3.02 -17.13 8.07
N ASN A 67 2.94 -18.33 8.68
CA ASN A 67 2.48 -18.46 10.06
C ASN A 67 3.42 -17.80 11.06
N LYS A 68 4.74 -17.92 10.90
CA LYS A 68 5.73 -17.20 11.71
C LYS A 68 5.58 -15.68 11.57
N LEU A 69 5.33 -15.19 10.36
CA LEU A 69 5.09 -13.78 10.10
C LEU A 69 3.81 -13.31 10.82
N ILE A 70 2.73 -14.07 10.74
CA ILE A 70 1.47 -13.78 11.44
C ILE A 70 1.67 -13.76 12.98
N GLU A 71 2.42 -14.70 13.54
CA GLU A 71 2.70 -14.70 14.98
C GLU A 71 3.49 -13.44 15.40
N SER A 72 4.51 -13.04 14.64
CA SER A 72 5.25 -11.80 14.90
C SER A 72 4.39 -10.53 14.77
N ILE A 73 3.35 -10.56 13.91
CA ILE A 73 2.36 -9.50 13.84
C ILE A 73 1.44 -9.53 15.07
N LYS A 74 0.97 -10.70 15.50
CA LYS A 74 0.06 -10.84 16.65
C LYS A 74 0.67 -10.32 17.94
N ASP A 75 1.92 -10.62 18.18
CA ASP A 75 2.67 -10.19 19.37
C ASP A 75 3.35 -8.81 19.25
N GLU A 76 3.16 -8.14 18.08
CA GLU A 76 3.70 -6.82 17.73
C GLU A 76 5.25 -6.78 17.63
N THR A 77 5.93 -7.92 17.62
CA THR A 77 7.40 -7.97 17.44
C THR A 77 7.82 -7.74 15.99
N TYR A 78 6.91 -7.90 15.02
CA TYR A 78 7.19 -7.62 13.62
C TYR A 78 7.73 -6.20 13.44
N SER A 79 8.86 -6.12 12.74
CA SER A 79 9.50 -4.86 12.33
C SER A 79 9.96 -4.99 10.88
N PRO A 80 9.52 -4.10 9.99
CA PRO A 80 9.97 -4.14 8.59
C PRO A 80 11.46 -3.87 8.48
N ASN A 81 12.11 -4.54 7.53
CA ASN A 81 13.50 -4.26 7.19
C ASN A 81 13.60 -2.93 6.42
N PRO A 82 14.76 -2.23 6.52
CA PRO A 82 15.04 -1.13 5.61
C PRO A 82 15.00 -1.59 4.16
N ALA A 83 14.43 -0.78 3.26
CA ALA A 83 14.41 -1.11 1.84
C ALA A 83 15.83 -1.05 1.25
N LYS A 84 16.20 -2.00 0.40
CA LYS A 84 17.46 -1.94 -0.36
C LYS A 84 17.35 -0.84 -1.42
N ARG A 85 18.21 0.17 -1.35
CA ARG A 85 18.23 1.25 -2.34
C ARG A 85 19.09 0.87 -3.54
N ILE A 86 18.53 1.01 -4.72
CA ILE A 86 19.22 0.90 -6.00
C ILE A 86 18.92 2.13 -6.86
N TYR A 87 19.76 2.40 -7.85
CA TYR A 87 19.60 3.55 -8.74
C TYR A 87 19.36 3.09 -10.18
N ILE A 88 18.28 3.57 -10.78
CA ILE A 88 17.89 3.26 -12.16
C ILE A 88 18.10 4.50 -13.03
N PRO A 89 18.78 4.39 -14.20
CA PRO A 89 18.99 5.52 -15.09
C PRO A 89 17.65 5.98 -15.72
N LYS A 90 17.43 7.29 -15.72
CA LYS A 90 16.34 7.92 -16.47
C LYS A 90 16.78 8.25 -17.88
N LYS A 91 15.82 8.45 -18.81
CA LYS A 91 16.08 8.86 -20.20
C LYS A 91 16.90 10.15 -20.32
N ASN A 92 16.85 11.02 -19.34
CA ASN A 92 17.59 12.29 -19.30
C ASN A 92 18.98 12.19 -18.63
N GLY A 93 19.50 10.98 -18.42
CA GLY A 93 20.81 10.70 -17.80
C GLY A 93 20.86 10.83 -16.27
N LYS A 94 19.80 11.30 -15.62
CA LYS A 94 19.72 11.35 -14.15
C LYS A 94 19.38 9.97 -13.58
N MET A 95 19.85 9.69 -12.37
CA MET A 95 19.51 8.47 -11.64
C MET A 95 18.19 8.63 -10.88
N ARG A 96 17.40 7.57 -10.83
CA ARG A 96 16.19 7.48 -10.01
C ARG A 96 16.44 6.48 -8.90
N PRO A 97 16.35 6.88 -7.61
CA PRO A 97 16.40 5.93 -6.51
C PRO A 97 15.15 5.05 -6.53
N LEU A 98 15.33 3.77 -6.26
CA LEU A 98 14.27 2.77 -6.08
C LEU A 98 14.55 2.00 -4.79
N GLY A 99 13.57 1.92 -3.91
CA GLY A 99 13.61 1.07 -2.72
C GLY A 99 13.03 -0.30 -3.02
N ILE A 100 13.74 -1.35 -2.66
CA ILE A 100 13.30 -2.74 -2.78
C ILE A 100 13.11 -3.30 -1.37
N PRO A 101 11.86 -3.43 -0.88
CA PRO A 101 11.59 -4.08 0.40
C PRO A 101 11.90 -5.57 0.34
N SER A 102 12.10 -6.21 1.49
CA SER A 102 12.16 -7.67 1.59
C SER A 102 10.85 -8.31 1.13
N PHE A 103 10.88 -9.59 0.77
CA PHE A 103 9.66 -10.23 0.24
C PHE A 103 8.56 -10.33 1.32
N GLU A 104 8.92 -10.64 2.56
CA GLU A 104 7.96 -10.65 3.68
C GLU A 104 7.34 -9.27 3.93
N ASP A 105 8.15 -8.21 3.85
CA ASP A 105 7.66 -6.84 3.99
C ASP A 105 6.70 -6.45 2.85
N LYS A 106 7.01 -6.83 1.60
CA LYS A 106 6.08 -6.67 0.47
C LYS A 106 4.75 -7.38 0.72
N LEU A 107 4.79 -8.58 1.31
CA LEU A 107 3.60 -9.37 1.59
C LEU A 107 2.72 -8.72 2.67
N VAL A 108 3.32 -8.22 3.76
CA VAL A 108 2.60 -7.47 4.79
C VAL A 108 2.05 -6.15 4.21
N GLN A 109 2.86 -5.44 3.43
CA GLN A 109 2.42 -4.21 2.75
C GLN A 109 1.22 -4.47 1.83
N GLU A 110 1.21 -5.58 1.07
CA GLU A 110 0.07 -5.92 0.21
C GLU A 110 -1.18 -6.23 1.03
N ALA A 111 -1.06 -6.97 2.14
CA ALA A 111 -2.20 -7.22 3.03
C ALA A 111 -2.74 -5.92 3.63
N VAL A 112 -1.87 -5.00 4.08
CA VAL A 112 -2.24 -3.66 4.56
C VAL A 112 -2.88 -2.84 3.44
N ARG A 113 -2.31 -2.87 2.22
CA ARG A 113 -2.84 -2.17 1.05
C ARG A 113 -4.27 -2.61 0.71
N MET A 114 -4.54 -3.93 0.78
CA MET A 114 -5.90 -4.46 0.54
C MET A 114 -6.91 -3.89 1.53
N VAL A 115 -6.54 -3.78 2.80
CA VAL A 115 -7.40 -3.18 3.83
C VAL A 115 -7.61 -1.69 3.58
N LEU A 116 -6.54 -0.95 3.32
CA LEU A 116 -6.61 0.49 3.04
C LEU A 116 -7.40 0.79 1.76
N GLU A 117 -7.21 -0.01 0.71
CA GLU A 117 -7.99 0.13 -0.52
C GLU A 117 -9.49 -0.03 -0.26
N ALA A 118 -9.89 -1.04 0.52
CA ALA A 118 -11.29 -1.25 0.87
C ALA A 118 -11.88 -0.07 1.68
N ILE A 119 -11.06 0.60 2.51
CA ILE A 119 -11.48 1.76 3.32
C ILE A 119 -11.61 3.03 2.48
N TYR A 120 -10.63 3.29 1.60
CA TYR A 120 -10.47 4.60 0.96
C TYR A 120 -10.95 4.67 -0.48
N GLU A 121 -11.07 3.54 -1.22
CA GLU A 121 -11.38 3.56 -2.65
C GLU A 121 -12.68 4.29 -2.96
N GLY A 122 -13.73 4.08 -2.18
CA GLY A 122 -15.02 4.76 -2.35
C GLY A 122 -15.00 6.25 -2.00
N HIS A 123 -13.95 6.70 -1.31
CA HIS A 123 -13.83 8.08 -0.81
C HIS A 123 -12.96 8.98 -1.70
N PHE A 124 -12.19 8.39 -2.61
CA PHE A 124 -11.36 9.16 -3.53
C PHE A 124 -12.20 9.95 -4.55
N GLU A 125 -11.75 11.16 -4.83
CA GLU A 125 -12.37 12.01 -5.85
C GLU A 125 -12.45 11.29 -7.21
N TRP A 126 -13.50 11.56 -7.95
CA TRP A 126 -13.72 10.95 -9.27
C TRP A 126 -12.62 11.30 -10.27
N THR A 127 -11.93 12.43 -10.08
CA THR A 127 -10.79 12.90 -10.88
C THR A 127 -9.48 12.18 -10.56
N SER A 128 -9.42 11.43 -9.46
CA SER A 128 -8.24 10.66 -9.07
C SER A 128 -8.15 9.37 -9.90
N HIS A 129 -7.06 9.20 -10.66
CA HIS A 129 -6.87 8.05 -11.54
C HIS A 129 -5.64 7.20 -11.22
N GLY A 130 -4.63 7.75 -10.50
CA GLY A 130 -3.37 7.08 -10.23
C GLY A 130 -3.51 5.94 -9.24
N PHE A 131 -2.94 4.76 -9.57
CA PHE A 131 -2.83 3.59 -8.68
C PHE A 131 -4.15 3.04 -8.12
N ARG A 132 -5.28 3.34 -8.74
CA ARG A 132 -6.60 2.88 -8.32
C ARG A 132 -7.09 1.70 -9.17
N PRO A 133 -7.90 0.77 -8.59
CA PRO A 133 -8.55 -0.30 -9.34
C PRO A 133 -9.39 0.26 -10.51
N ASN A 134 -9.32 -0.38 -11.67
CA ASN A 134 -10.07 -0.02 -12.88
C ASN A 134 -9.82 1.42 -13.39
N ARG A 135 -8.76 2.09 -12.91
CA ARG A 135 -8.30 3.41 -13.36
C ARG A 135 -6.94 3.31 -14.04
N SER A 136 -6.68 4.19 -15.00
CA SER A 136 -5.44 4.18 -15.77
C SER A 136 -5.18 5.56 -16.40
N CYS A 137 -4.02 5.75 -17.02
CA CYS A 137 -3.77 6.94 -17.84
C CYS A 137 -4.82 7.13 -18.93
N HIS A 138 -5.32 6.03 -19.54
CA HIS A 138 -6.35 6.10 -20.56
C HIS A 138 -7.69 6.60 -20.00
N THR A 139 -8.09 6.17 -18.81
CA THR A 139 -9.30 6.69 -18.15
C THR A 139 -9.18 8.17 -17.80
N ALA A 140 -7.99 8.62 -17.39
CA ALA A 140 -7.71 10.04 -17.16
C ALA A 140 -7.82 10.86 -18.45
N LEU A 141 -7.16 10.42 -19.52
CA LEU A 141 -7.23 11.10 -20.83
C LEU A 141 -8.66 11.17 -21.36
N LYS A 142 -9.43 10.07 -21.26
CA LYS A 142 -10.84 10.06 -21.65
C LYS A 142 -11.67 11.03 -20.81
N SER A 143 -11.41 11.12 -19.52
CA SER A 143 -12.07 12.09 -18.64
C SER A 143 -11.77 13.53 -19.05
N LEU A 144 -10.49 13.84 -19.36
CA LEU A 144 -10.11 15.15 -19.89
C LEU A 144 -10.81 15.46 -21.22
N GLN A 145 -10.79 14.52 -22.17
CA GLN A 145 -11.44 14.70 -23.47
C GLN A 145 -12.93 15.01 -23.34
N ASN A 146 -13.61 14.36 -22.38
CA ASN A 146 -15.06 14.54 -22.22
C ASN A 146 -15.43 15.81 -21.45
N ASN A 147 -14.60 16.24 -20.48
CA ASN A 147 -14.98 17.29 -19.54
C ASN A 147 -14.29 18.65 -19.80
N PHE A 148 -13.22 18.69 -20.62
CA PHE A 148 -12.46 19.91 -20.91
C PHE A 148 -12.82 20.55 -22.25
N ASN A 149 -14.00 20.24 -22.81
CA ASN A 149 -14.47 20.86 -24.03
C ASN A 149 -14.63 22.37 -23.84
N GLY A 150 -13.96 23.16 -24.69
CA GLY A 150 -13.99 24.62 -24.63
C GLY A 150 -13.06 25.25 -23.59
N ALA A 151 -12.25 24.48 -22.86
CA ALA A 151 -11.23 25.00 -21.99
C ALA A 151 -10.17 25.77 -22.81
N LYS A 152 -9.95 27.06 -22.48
CA LYS A 152 -8.93 27.90 -23.12
C LYS A 152 -7.60 27.91 -22.38
N TRP A 153 -7.63 27.57 -21.09
CA TRP A 153 -6.48 27.57 -20.19
C TRP A 153 -6.48 26.32 -19.35
N PHE A 154 -5.30 25.80 -19.05
CA PHE A 154 -5.11 24.80 -18.01
C PHE A 154 -3.93 25.17 -17.14
N ILE A 155 -3.99 24.79 -15.87
CA ILE A 155 -2.92 24.99 -14.90
C ILE A 155 -2.36 23.61 -14.57
N GLU A 156 -1.06 23.45 -14.81
CA GLU A 156 -0.34 22.22 -14.44
C GLU A 156 0.45 22.45 -13.15
N GLY A 157 0.34 21.53 -12.21
CA GLY A 157 1.09 21.55 -10.96
C GLY A 157 1.63 20.16 -10.62
N ASP A 158 2.82 20.11 -10.06
CA ASP A 158 3.45 18.88 -9.56
C ASP A 158 4.10 19.13 -8.21
N ILE A 159 4.00 18.15 -7.32
CA ILE A 159 4.60 18.22 -5.98
C ILE A 159 5.99 17.58 -6.05
N LYS A 160 7.02 18.42 -5.99
CA LYS A 160 8.41 17.99 -6.01
C LYS A 160 8.73 17.15 -4.78
N GLY A 161 9.23 15.93 -5.01
CA GLY A 161 9.67 15.03 -3.93
C GLY A 161 8.56 14.69 -2.94
N PHE A 162 7.34 14.45 -3.41
CA PHE A 162 6.17 14.22 -2.56
C PHE A 162 6.44 13.17 -1.49
N PHE A 163 6.91 11.98 -1.86
CA PHE A 163 7.14 10.89 -0.91
C PHE A 163 8.30 11.16 0.06
N ASP A 164 9.30 11.91 -0.37
CA ASP A 164 10.46 12.24 0.47
C ASP A 164 10.14 13.35 1.49
N ASN A 165 9.05 14.10 1.29
CA ASN A 165 8.65 15.25 2.10
C ASN A 165 7.32 15.04 2.86
N ILE A 166 6.74 13.84 2.84
CA ILE A 166 5.56 13.56 3.65
C ILE A 166 5.92 13.59 5.13
N ASP A 167 5.22 14.44 5.88
CA ASP A 167 5.26 14.39 7.34
C ASP A 167 4.49 13.17 7.83
N HIS A 168 5.20 12.24 8.48
CA HIS A 168 4.63 10.98 8.95
C HIS A 168 3.59 11.19 10.05
N ASP A 169 3.74 12.22 10.90
CA ASP A 169 2.79 12.50 11.97
C ASP A 169 1.49 13.04 11.39
N VAL A 170 1.58 13.97 10.45
CA VAL A 170 0.42 14.50 9.73
C VAL A 170 -0.32 13.39 8.97
N LEU A 171 0.41 12.49 8.29
CA LEU A 171 -0.20 11.37 7.59
C LEU A 171 -0.98 10.46 8.56
N ILE A 172 -0.39 10.11 9.70
CA ILE A 172 -1.06 9.27 10.71
C ILE A 172 -2.28 9.98 11.30
N GLU A 173 -2.22 11.29 11.55
CA GLU A 173 -3.39 12.06 12.03
C GLU A 173 -4.53 12.08 10.99
N ILE A 174 -4.22 12.25 9.70
CA ILE A 174 -5.22 12.13 8.63
C ILE A 174 -5.86 10.73 8.65
N MET A 175 -5.05 9.68 8.81
CA MET A 175 -5.56 8.31 8.86
C MET A 175 -6.45 8.05 10.08
N LYS A 176 -6.16 8.65 11.24
CA LYS A 176 -7.01 8.60 12.44
C LYS A 176 -8.41 9.20 12.18
N GLY A 177 -8.54 10.07 11.20
CA GLY A 177 -9.83 10.54 10.73
C GLY A 177 -10.80 9.41 10.39
N ARG A 178 -10.32 8.26 9.93
CA ARG A 178 -11.12 7.09 9.53
C ARG A 178 -10.80 5.82 10.33
N ILE A 179 -9.60 5.69 10.87
CA ILE A 179 -9.08 4.46 11.50
C ILE A 179 -8.98 4.68 13.01
N ALA A 180 -9.77 3.94 13.78
CA ALA A 180 -9.76 3.90 15.24
C ALA A 180 -9.09 2.61 15.76
N ASP A 181 -7.97 2.21 15.16
CA ASP A 181 -7.16 1.05 15.55
C ASP A 181 -5.70 1.46 15.66
N ASP A 182 -5.25 1.77 16.88
CA ASP A 182 -3.88 2.21 17.15
C ASP A 182 -2.82 1.16 16.79
N ARG A 183 -3.15 -0.14 16.90
CA ARG A 183 -2.21 -1.22 16.52
C ARG A 183 -1.96 -1.20 15.02
N PHE A 184 -3.00 -0.98 14.23
CA PHE A 184 -2.90 -0.88 12.78
C PHE A 184 -2.10 0.36 12.36
N LEU A 185 -2.36 1.50 13.01
CA LEU A 185 -1.62 2.75 12.76
C LEU A 185 -0.14 2.63 13.19
N ARG A 186 0.16 1.94 14.30
CA ARG A 186 1.55 1.66 14.70
C ARG A 186 2.29 0.80 13.67
N LEU A 187 1.61 -0.18 13.08
CA LEU A 187 2.22 -0.98 12.01
C LEU A 187 2.56 -0.12 10.78
N ILE A 188 1.65 0.75 10.37
CA ILE A 188 1.92 1.70 9.26
C ILE A 188 3.11 2.59 9.61
N ARG A 189 3.16 3.13 10.83
CA ARG A 189 4.31 3.93 11.28
C ARG A 189 5.63 3.15 11.27
N LYS A 190 5.61 1.86 11.60
CA LYS A 190 6.81 1.01 11.48
C LYS A 190 7.32 0.98 10.03
N PHE A 191 6.44 0.87 9.04
CA PHE A 191 6.83 0.93 7.62
C PHE A 191 7.38 2.30 7.23
N LEU A 192 6.74 3.39 7.66
CA LEU A 192 7.21 4.75 7.37
C LEU A 192 8.61 5.01 7.96
N ASN A 193 8.93 4.40 9.10
CA ASN A 193 10.19 4.57 9.80
C ASN A 193 11.27 3.55 9.42
N ALA A 194 10.94 2.53 8.62
CA ALA A 194 11.89 1.45 8.27
C ALA A 194 13.14 1.95 7.52
N GLY A 195 13.01 3.06 6.78
CA GLY A 195 14.12 3.66 6.06
C GLY A 195 14.64 2.82 4.88
N TYR A 196 15.91 3.06 4.52
CA TYR A 196 16.57 2.34 3.44
C TYR A 196 18.05 2.12 3.75
N MET A 197 18.63 1.13 3.08
CA MET A 197 20.07 0.83 3.07
C MET A 197 20.60 0.87 1.63
N GLU A 198 21.78 1.45 1.44
CA GLU A 198 22.53 1.47 0.17
C GLU A 198 23.49 0.28 0.09
#